data_8d9294a0db0c000c8df59fae6d4f1998
#
_entry.id   8d9294a0db0c000c8df59fae6d4f1998
#
_cell.length_a   1.000
_cell.length_b   1.000
_cell.length_c   1.000
_cell.angle_alpha   90.00
_cell.angle_beta   90.00
_cell.angle_gamma   90.00
#
_symmetry.space_group_name_H-M   'P 1'
#
loop_
_entity.id
_entity.type
_entity.pdbx_description
1 polymer ?
#
loop_
_entity_poly.entity_id
_entity_poly.type
_entity_poly.pdbx_seq_one_letter_code
_entity_poly.pdbx_strand_id
1 'polypeptide(L)'
;FMEEDSYKAMMKLLDMDDPPTAVFSSNNMTTLGCLRCLKERRLKLGRDISVVGFDDIKELESTDTHLTAVTRPVYEMGCEAMRILERRFQDGEEMMGEKLIIQRNLVKTSLIKRGSEKHKEFQEEKQDE
;
A
#
# COMPACT_ATOMS: atom_id res chain seq x y z
N PHE A 1 0.08 4.28 13.69
CA PHE A 1 -0.58 3.98 12.38
C PHE A 1 -1.74 3.01 12.60
N MET A 2 -2.76 3.46 13.31
CA MET A 2 -3.97 2.68 13.60
C MET A 2 -5.05 3.02 12.57
N GLU A 3 -5.97 2.07 12.33
CA GLU A 3 -7.12 2.29 11.43
C GLU A 3 -7.92 3.54 11.80
N GLU A 4 -8.15 3.74 13.11
CA GLU A 4 -8.92 4.87 13.62
C GLU A 4 -8.23 6.23 13.35
N ASP A 5 -6.89 6.29 13.42
CA ASP A 5 -6.15 7.53 13.14
C ASP A 5 -6.26 7.92 11.67
N SER A 6 -6.17 6.92 10.78
CA SER A 6 -6.31 7.16 9.33
C SER A 6 -7.74 7.48 8.94
N TYR A 7 -8.75 6.89 9.59
CA TYR A 7 -10.13 7.29 9.43
C TYR A 7 -10.33 8.77 9.77
N LYS A 8 -9.85 9.21 10.93
CA LYS A 8 -9.93 10.63 11.36
C LYS A 8 -9.15 11.56 10.44
N ALA A 9 -7.98 11.13 9.97
CA ALA A 9 -7.20 11.91 9.02
C ALA A 9 -7.94 12.07 7.69
N MET A 10 -8.53 10.99 7.17
CA MET A 10 -9.32 11.01 5.94
C MET A 10 -10.55 11.91 6.07
N MET A 11 -11.25 11.87 7.21
CA MET A 11 -12.35 12.79 7.49
C MET A 11 -11.91 14.26 7.36
N LYS A 12 -10.78 14.61 7.99
CA LYS A 12 -10.24 15.98 7.94
C LYS A 12 -9.86 16.39 6.51
N LEU A 13 -9.27 15.48 5.71
CA LEU A 13 -8.91 15.75 4.32
C LEU A 13 -10.14 16.03 3.46
N LEU A 14 -11.22 15.26 3.66
CA LEU A 14 -12.48 15.44 2.92
C LEU A 14 -13.28 16.68 3.36
N ASP A 15 -13.04 17.18 4.57
CA ASP A 15 -13.71 18.37 5.11
C ASP A 15 -12.91 19.68 4.84
N MET A 16 -11.83 19.62 4.05
CA MET A 16 -11.09 20.81 3.61
C MET A 16 -11.91 21.60 2.56
N ASP A 17 -11.66 22.91 2.47
CA ASP A 17 -12.27 23.76 1.43
C ASP A 17 -11.90 23.31 0.02
N ASP A 18 -10.68 22.77 -0.16
CA ASP A 18 -10.20 22.15 -1.39
C ASP A 18 -9.70 20.72 -1.06
N PRO A 19 -10.61 19.71 -1.06
CA PRO A 19 -10.27 18.36 -0.68
C PRO A 19 -9.42 17.69 -1.77
N PRO A 20 -8.51 16.77 -1.37
CA PRO A 20 -7.69 16.05 -2.35
C PRO A 20 -8.55 15.14 -3.24
N THR A 21 -8.21 15.08 -4.51
CA THR A 21 -8.84 14.19 -5.50
C THR A 21 -8.22 12.78 -5.50
N ALA A 22 -7.05 12.62 -4.86
CA ALA A 22 -6.34 11.35 -4.77
C ALA A 22 -5.64 11.19 -3.43
N VAL A 23 -5.58 9.95 -2.94
CA VAL A 23 -4.93 9.57 -1.67
C VAL A 23 -4.05 8.34 -1.90
N PHE A 24 -2.84 8.38 -1.35
CA PHE A 24 -1.97 7.23 -1.20
C PHE A 24 -1.93 6.78 0.26
N SER A 25 -2.28 5.54 0.54
CA SER A 25 -2.22 4.96 1.88
C SER A 25 -1.01 4.06 2.04
N SER A 26 -0.26 4.24 3.13
CA SER A 26 1.09 3.69 3.31
C SER A 26 1.16 2.27 3.88
N ASN A 27 0.04 1.71 4.34
CA ASN A 27 -0.07 0.33 4.85
C ASN A 27 -1.54 -0.12 4.94
N ASN A 28 -1.75 -1.42 5.26
CA ASN A 28 -3.08 -2.02 5.34
C ASN A 28 -4.01 -1.32 6.34
N MET A 29 -3.52 -0.97 7.53
CA MET A 29 -4.35 -0.32 8.56
C MET A 29 -4.79 1.08 8.14
N THR A 30 -3.88 1.85 7.53
CA THR A 30 -4.23 3.18 6.99
C THR A 30 -5.20 3.07 5.82
N THR A 31 -5.03 2.05 4.97
CA THR A 31 -5.94 1.77 3.86
C THR A 31 -7.35 1.47 4.38
N LEU A 32 -7.48 0.58 5.37
CA LEU A 32 -8.79 0.19 5.92
C LEU A 32 -9.52 1.40 6.54
N GLY A 33 -8.81 2.26 7.28
CA GLY A 33 -9.39 3.48 7.84
C GLY A 33 -9.88 4.46 6.75
N CYS A 34 -9.10 4.63 5.67
CA CYS A 34 -9.52 5.43 4.52
C CYS A 34 -10.78 4.85 3.87
N LEU A 35 -10.78 3.54 3.58
CA LEU A 35 -11.92 2.87 2.94
C LEU A 35 -13.19 2.96 3.79
N ARG A 36 -13.08 2.79 5.12
CA ARG A 36 -14.20 2.96 6.05
C ARG A 36 -14.79 4.36 5.96
N CYS A 37 -13.95 5.39 5.98
CA CYS A 37 -14.38 6.78 5.86
C CYS A 37 -15.11 7.03 4.53
N LEU A 38 -14.54 6.57 3.41
CA LEU A 38 -15.15 6.74 2.09
C LEU A 38 -16.51 6.03 1.98
N LYS A 39 -16.62 4.81 2.55
CA LYS A 39 -17.88 4.07 2.61
C LYS A 39 -18.95 4.83 3.39
N GLU A 40 -18.63 5.36 4.56
CA GLU A 40 -19.56 6.15 5.39
C GLU A 40 -19.99 7.44 4.69
N ARG A 41 -19.07 8.09 3.97
CA ARG A 41 -19.34 9.28 3.14
C ARG A 41 -20.02 8.95 1.80
N ARG A 42 -20.23 7.66 1.48
CA ARG A 42 -20.81 7.16 0.22
C ARG A 42 -20.01 7.59 -1.03
N LEU A 43 -18.71 7.82 -0.87
CA LEU A 43 -17.79 8.13 -1.96
C LEU A 43 -17.30 6.87 -2.65
N LYS A 44 -17.28 6.87 -3.98
CA LYS A 44 -16.86 5.72 -4.80
C LYS A 44 -15.40 5.85 -5.21
N LEU A 45 -14.64 4.78 -4.95
CA LEU A 45 -13.26 4.63 -5.39
C LEU A 45 -13.14 4.74 -6.91
N GLY A 46 -12.13 5.46 -7.36
CA GLY A 46 -11.84 5.62 -8.79
C GLY A 46 -12.86 6.46 -9.56
N ARG A 47 -13.87 6.99 -8.89
CA ARG A 47 -14.85 7.90 -9.45
C ARG A 47 -14.88 9.25 -8.74
N ASP A 48 -15.14 9.22 -7.44
CA ASP A 48 -15.27 10.45 -6.64
C ASP A 48 -13.92 10.82 -5.99
N ILE A 49 -13.06 9.84 -5.76
CA ILE A 49 -11.70 9.98 -5.27
C ILE A 49 -10.83 8.81 -5.73
N SER A 50 -9.60 9.08 -6.11
CA SER A 50 -8.59 8.05 -6.39
C SER A 50 -7.95 7.57 -5.10
N VAL A 51 -7.76 6.25 -4.96
CA VAL A 51 -6.99 5.70 -3.84
C VAL A 51 -6.02 4.64 -4.35
N VAL A 52 -4.79 4.74 -3.89
CA VAL A 52 -3.76 3.70 -4.10
C VAL A 52 -3.24 3.26 -2.73
N GLY A 53 -3.28 1.95 -2.48
CA GLY A 53 -2.76 1.35 -1.26
C GLY A 53 -1.29 0.91 -1.39
N PHE A 54 -0.62 0.78 -0.26
CA PHE A 54 0.64 0.06 -0.14
C PHE A 54 0.42 -1.21 0.68
N ASP A 55 0.87 -2.33 0.16
CA ASP A 55 0.51 -3.70 0.49
C ASP A 55 -0.91 -4.08 0.04
N ASP A 56 -1.00 -5.22 -0.62
CA ASP A 56 -2.26 -5.75 -1.13
C ASP A 56 -3.05 -6.45 -0.01
N ILE A 57 -4.31 -6.06 0.15
CA ILE A 57 -5.23 -6.63 1.14
C ILE A 57 -6.06 -7.69 0.44
N LYS A 58 -5.65 -8.96 0.54
CA LYS A 58 -6.30 -10.08 -0.14
C LYS A 58 -7.78 -10.24 0.22
N GLU A 59 -8.15 -9.87 1.45
CA GLU A 59 -9.52 -9.91 1.94
C GLU A 59 -10.47 -9.02 1.13
N LEU A 60 -9.95 -7.96 0.50
CA LEU A 60 -10.73 -7.08 -0.37
C LEU A 60 -11.12 -7.75 -1.70
N GLU A 61 -10.42 -8.81 -2.13
CA GLU A 61 -10.75 -9.56 -3.35
C GLU A 61 -12.14 -10.23 -3.27
N SER A 62 -12.61 -10.54 -2.06
CA SER A 62 -13.95 -11.08 -1.82
C SER A 62 -15.05 -10.02 -1.70
N THR A 63 -14.72 -8.75 -1.89
CA THR A 63 -15.64 -7.61 -1.80
C THR A 63 -15.71 -6.87 -3.13
N ASP A 64 -16.68 -5.96 -3.28
CA ASP A 64 -16.77 -5.06 -4.44
C ASP A 64 -15.72 -3.93 -4.42
N THR A 65 -14.75 -4.00 -3.50
CA THR A 65 -13.70 -2.99 -3.36
C THR A 65 -12.51 -3.31 -4.23
N HIS A 66 -12.43 -2.68 -5.40
CA HIS A 66 -11.36 -2.87 -6.36
C HIS A 66 -10.21 -1.88 -6.10
N LEU A 67 -9.39 -2.15 -5.08
CA LEU A 67 -8.29 -1.27 -4.69
C LEU A 67 -7.02 -1.55 -5.51
N THR A 68 -6.52 -0.53 -6.18
CA THR A 68 -5.18 -0.50 -6.76
C THR A 68 -4.14 -0.42 -5.65
N ALA A 69 -3.14 -1.30 -5.67
CA ALA A 69 -2.13 -1.35 -4.61
C ALA A 69 -0.72 -1.63 -5.15
N VAL A 70 0.26 -1.06 -4.48
CA VAL A 70 1.66 -1.48 -4.59
C VAL A 70 1.84 -2.75 -3.76
N THR A 71 2.29 -3.84 -4.36
CA THR A 71 2.54 -5.11 -3.68
C THR A 71 4.02 -5.43 -3.60
N ARG A 72 4.40 -6.16 -2.56
CA ARG A 72 5.75 -6.69 -2.33
C ARG A 72 5.70 -8.22 -2.33
N PRO A 73 6.72 -8.92 -2.82
CA PRO A 73 6.80 -10.37 -2.73
C PRO A 73 7.21 -10.79 -1.29
N VAL A 74 6.28 -10.70 -0.35
CA VAL A 74 6.52 -10.88 1.09
C VAL A 74 7.05 -12.28 1.40
N TYR A 75 6.56 -13.31 0.69
CA TYR A 75 7.02 -14.69 0.86
C TYR A 75 8.50 -14.82 0.49
N GLU A 76 8.90 -14.30 -0.67
CA GLU A 76 10.28 -14.34 -1.16
C GLU A 76 11.20 -13.51 -0.24
N MET A 77 10.72 -12.38 0.27
CA MET A 77 11.43 -11.58 1.26
C MET A 77 11.69 -12.37 2.54
N GLY A 78 10.69 -13.10 3.03
CA GLY A 78 10.83 -13.98 4.19
C GLY A 78 11.83 -15.10 3.96
N CYS A 79 11.76 -15.78 2.82
CA CYS A 79 12.70 -16.82 2.45
C CYS A 79 14.14 -16.30 2.37
N GLU A 80 14.35 -15.13 1.77
CA GLU A 80 15.69 -14.54 1.65
C GLU A 80 16.23 -14.09 3.01
N ALA A 81 15.38 -13.52 3.87
CA ALA A 81 15.77 -13.19 5.23
C ALA A 81 16.25 -14.44 6.01
N MET A 82 15.54 -15.55 5.90
CA MET A 82 15.94 -16.82 6.53
C MET A 82 17.25 -17.37 5.97
N ARG A 83 17.47 -17.30 4.64
CA ARG A 83 18.74 -17.72 4.04
C ARG A 83 19.93 -16.88 4.51
N ILE A 84 19.73 -15.58 4.71
CA ILE A 84 20.76 -14.69 5.25
C ILE A 84 21.07 -15.07 6.69
N LEU A 85 20.05 -15.32 7.50
CA LEU A 85 20.22 -15.76 8.89
C LEU A 85 20.94 -17.10 8.97
N GLU A 86 20.53 -18.10 8.18
CA GLU A 86 21.15 -19.41 8.15
C GLU A 86 22.65 -19.33 7.82
N ARG A 87 23.01 -18.58 6.77
CA ARG A 87 24.43 -18.34 6.44
C ARG A 87 25.20 -17.72 7.61
N ARG A 88 24.64 -16.70 8.28
CA ARG A 88 25.27 -16.06 9.41
C ARG A 88 25.45 -17.00 10.61
N PHE A 89 24.55 -17.96 10.81
CA PHE A 89 24.71 -18.97 11.85
C PHE A 89 25.78 -20.01 11.49
N GLN A 90 25.90 -20.37 10.22
CA GLN A 90 26.94 -21.29 9.76
C GLN A 90 28.34 -20.66 9.80
N ASP A 91 28.44 -19.37 9.44
CA ASP A 91 29.69 -18.60 9.44
C ASP A 91 30.05 -18.06 10.84
N GLY A 92 29.20 -18.26 11.84
CA GLY A 92 29.15 -17.50 13.10
C GLY A 92 30.29 -17.72 14.10
N GLU A 93 31.21 -18.66 13.92
CA GLU A 93 32.40 -18.78 14.75
C GLU A 93 33.61 -18.00 14.21
N GLU A 94 33.69 -17.77 12.90
CA GLU A 94 34.78 -17.04 12.26
C GLU A 94 34.60 -15.52 12.30
N MET A 95 33.36 -15.02 12.47
CA MET A 95 33.04 -13.58 12.37
C MET A 95 33.03 -12.81 13.71
N MET A 96 33.38 -13.44 14.84
CA MET A 96 33.39 -12.74 16.15
C MET A 96 34.46 -11.61 16.26
N GLY A 97 35.28 -11.40 15.25
CA GLY A 97 36.31 -10.35 15.20
C GLY A 97 36.21 -9.42 14.01
N GLU A 98 35.34 -9.67 13.01
CA GLU A 98 35.28 -8.90 11.81
C GLU A 98 34.10 -7.90 11.80
N LYS A 99 34.33 -6.77 11.14
CA LYS A 99 33.38 -5.67 10.96
C LYS A 99 32.06 -6.18 10.37
N LEU A 100 30.94 -5.95 11.06
CA LEU A 100 29.62 -6.35 10.62
C LEU A 100 29.35 -5.84 9.19
N ILE A 101 29.32 -6.74 8.22
CA ILE A 101 29.01 -6.40 6.84
C ILE A 101 27.51 -6.26 6.70
N ILE A 102 27.05 -5.04 6.39
CA ILE A 102 25.64 -4.76 6.09
C ILE A 102 25.37 -5.22 4.66
N GLN A 103 24.59 -6.28 4.51
CA GLN A 103 24.10 -6.73 3.22
C GLN A 103 22.74 -6.07 2.94
N ARG A 104 22.60 -5.47 1.74
CA ARG A 104 21.33 -4.90 1.27
C ARG A 104 20.82 -5.71 0.10
N ASN A 105 19.65 -6.33 0.28
CA ASN A 105 18.94 -7.03 -0.78
C ASN A 105 17.74 -6.18 -1.21
N LEU A 106 17.73 -5.75 -2.47
CA LEU A 106 16.62 -5.01 -3.05
C LEU A 106 15.66 -5.98 -3.71
N VAL A 107 14.39 -5.88 -3.33
CA VAL A 107 13.30 -6.70 -3.89
C VAL A 107 12.37 -5.80 -4.67
N LYS A 108 12.00 -6.23 -5.89
CA LYS A 108 11.14 -5.45 -6.78
C LYS A 108 9.70 -5.49 -6.29
N THR A 109 9.10 -4.30 -6.16
CA THR A 109 7.66 -4.14 -5.95
C THR A 109 6.91 -4.16 -7.29
N SER A 110 5.59 -4.37 -7.24
CA SER A 110 4.71 -4.33 -8.40
C SER A 110 3.48 -3.47 -8.09
N LEU A 111 2.91 -2.84 -9.12
CA LEU A 111 1.64 -2.12 -9.01
C LEU A 111 0.54 -2.98 -9.64
N ILE A 112 -0.46 -3.35 -8.84
CA ILE A 112 -1.67 -4.06 -9.31
C ILE A 112 -2.77 -3.02 -9.48
N LYS A 113 -3.13 -2.72 -10.74
CA LYS A 113 -4.19 -1.78 -11.07
C LYS A 113 -5.54 -2.49 -11.05
N ARG A 114 -6.51 -1.94 -10.29
CA ARG A 114 -7.88 -2.45 -10.19
C ARG A 114 -8.94 -1.37 -10.46
N GLY A 115 -8.51 -0.14 -10.78
CA GLY A 115 -9.39 0.96 -11.17
C GLY A 115 -9.60 2.04 -10.12
N SER A 116 -9.17 1.83 -8.87
CA SER A 116 -9.29 2.87 -7.83
C SER A 116 -8.28 4.02 -8.00
N GLU A 117 -7.30 3.87 -8.87
CA GLU A 117 -6.35 4.92 -9.26
C GLU A 117 -6.94 5.94 -10.23
N LYS A 118 -8.10 5.65 -10.82
CA LYS A 118 -8.75 6.53 -11.79
C LYS A 118 -9.51 7.63 -11.05
N HIS A 119 -9.58 8.81 -11.66
CA HIS A 119 -10.45 9.91 -11.24
C HIS A 119 -11.28 10.36 -12.43
N LYS A 120 -12.48 10.87 -12.17
CA LYS A 120 -13.47 11.22 -13.19
C LYS A 120 -12.96 12.22 -14.22
N GLU A 121 -12.21 13.24 -13.78
CA GLU A 121 -11.64 14.28 -14.66
C GLU A 121 -10.65 13.74 -15.69
N PHE A 122 -9.89 12.66 -15.36
CA PHE A 122 -8.95 12.03 -16.29
C PHE A 122 -9.59 11.04 -17.27
N GLN A 123 -10.90 10.76 -17.15
CA GLN A 123 -11.62 9.87 -18.06
C GLN A 123 -12.26 10.64 -19.21
N GLU A 124 -12.60 11.91 -19.03
CA GLU A 124 -13.26 12.74 -20.06
C GLU A 124 -12.26 13.17 -21.14
N GLU A 125 -10.99 13.40 -20.82
CA GLU A 125 -9.94 13.76 -21.81
C GLU A 125 -9.58 12.64 -22.81
N LYS A 126 -9.96 11.38 -22.55
CA LYS A 126 -9.66 10.24 -23.45
C LYS A 126 -10.79 9.83 -24.38
N GLN A 127 -11.94 10.48 -24.30
CA GLN A 127 -13.09 10.21 -25.19
C GLN A 127 -13.18 11.18 -26.36
N ASP A 128 -12.36 12.24 -26.37
CA ASP A 128 -12.33 13.26 -27.43
C ASP A 128 -11.12 13.13 -28.39
N GLU A 129 -10.38 12.01 -28.36
CA GLU A 129 -9.37 11.61 -29.36
C GLU A 129 -9.88 10.41 -30.19
#